data_3f35267f72deafe2dbbd848556a91e1e
#
_entry.id   3f35267f72deafe2dbbd848556a91e1e
#
_cell.length_a   1.000
_cell.length_b   1.000
_cell.length_c   1.000
_cell.angle_alpha   90.00
_cell.angle_beta   90.00
_cell.angle_gamma   90.00
#
_symmetry.space_group_name_H-M   'P 1'
#
loop_
_entity.id
_entity.type
_entity.pdbx_description
1 polymer ?
#
loop_
_entity_poly.entity_id
_entity_poly.type
_entity_poly.pdbx_seq_one_letter_code
_entity_poly.pdbx_strand_id
1 'polypeptide(L)'
;MEKIDNNRYKAQLYTTSLMLMVASADSNIDGKELIAMEKILIKFFNIDKSLYKELIKESYDIIDKATDIYEIGSFINKLFNNKEKTELLACIFQIAYSDKNFHFMERHLIKKIANIMNINKNNLLNIKNEVLRNLC
;
A
#
# COMPACT_ATOMS: atom_id res chain seq x y z
N MET A 1 0.30 -25.00 -9.23
CA MET A 1 -0.63 -23.93 -9.60
C MET A 1 -1.29 -23.27 -8.38
N GLU A 2 -1.85 -24.05 -7.47
CA GLU A 2 -2.49 -23.52 -6.28
C GLU A 2 -1.55 -22.67 -5.42
N LYS A 3 -0.29 -23.08 -5.28
CA LYS A 3 0.70 -22.33 -4.49
C LYS A 3 1.01 -20.96 -5.10
N ILE A 4 1.06 -20.87 -6.43
CA ILE A 4 1.33 -19.61 -7.11
C ILE A 4 0.12 -18.68 -6.95
N ASP A 5 -1.08 -19.20 -7.09
CA ASP A 5 -2.31 -18.43 -6.93
C ASP A 5 -2.49 -17.97 -5.50
N ASN A 6 -2.17 -18.82 -4.51
CA ASN A 6 -2.23 -18.45 -3.10
C ASN A 6 -1.24 -17.34 -2.75
N ASN A 7 0.00 -17.43 -3.26
CA ASN A 7 1.01 -16.41 -3.02
C ASN A 7 0.62 -15.08 -3.69
N ARG A 8 0.06 -15.15 -4.89
CA ARG A 8 -0.42 -13.97 -5.61
C ARG A 8 -1.54 -13.30 -4.84
N TYR A 9 -2.51 -14.07 -4.39
CA TYR A 9 -3.63 -13.54 -3.62
C TYR A 9 -3.15 -12.94 -2.30
N LYS A 10 -2.25 -13.61 -1.60
CA LYS A 10 -1.68 -13.09 -0.35
C LYS A 10 -0.92 -11.79 -0.57
N ALA A 11 -0.16 -11.69 -1.68
CA ALA A 11 0.55 -10.47 -2.02
C ALA A 11 -0.42 -9.33 -2.25
N GLN A 12 -1.51 -9.59 -2.97
CA GLN A 12 -2.56 -8.60 -3.21
C GLN A 12 -3.24 -8.20 -1.89
N LEU A 13 -3.55 -9.17 -1.05
CA LEU A 13 -4.22 -8.95 0.22
C LEU A 13 -3.35 -8.14 1.19
N TYR A 14 -2.10 -8.51 1.32
CA TYR A 14 -1.18 -7.82 2.23
C TYR A 14 -0.84 -6.41 1.74
N THR A 15 -0.72 -6.24 0.41
CA THR A 15 -0.53 -4.91 -0.17
C THR A 15 -1.74 -4.02 0.11
N THR A 16 -2.93 -4.54 -0.08
CA THR A 16 -4.17 -3.82 0.22
C THR A 16 -4.24 -3.45 1.70
N SER A 17 -3.85 -4.37 2.58
CA SER A 17 -3.82 -4.13 4.02
C SER A 17 -2.84 -3.02 4.40
N LEU A 18 -1.64 -3.01 3.79
CA LEU A 18 -0.68 -1.93 4.02
C LEU A 18 -1.24 -0.58 3.62
N MET A 19 -1.88 -0.52 2.46
CA MET A 19 -2.46 0.73 1.97
C MET A 19 -3.59 1.22 2.85
N LEU A 20 -4.43 0.31 3.36
CA LEU A 20 -5.47 0.66 4.32
C LEU A 20 -4.88 1.19 5.62
N MET A 21 -3.79 0.60 6.09
CA MET A 21 -3.11 1.07 7.30
C MET A 21 -2.60 2.50 7.13
N VAL A 22 -2.02 2.80 5.97
CA VAL A 22 -1.56 4.17 5.68
C VAL A 22 -2.74 5.12 5.60
N ALA A 23 -3.78 4.75 4.87
CA ALA A 23 -4.96 5.60 4.69
C ALA A 23 -5.68 5.88 6.01
N SER A 24 -5.63 4.94 6.96
CA SER A 24 -6.30 5.07 8.26
C SER A 24 -5.37 5.51 9.39
N ALA A 25 -4.16 5.98 9.06
CA ALA A 25 -3.15 6.30 10.06
C ALA A 25 -3.58 7.42 11.02
N ASP A 26 -4.44 8.33 10.56
CA ASP A 26 -4.96 9.43 11.38
C ASP A 26 -6.32 9.12 12.01
N SER A 27 -6.70 7.85 12.02
CA SER A 27 -7.97 7.33 12.53
C SER A 27 -9.20 7.65 11.68
N ASN A 28 -9.01 8.34 10.57
CA ASN A 28 -10.09 8.66 9.62
C ASN A 28 -9.66 8.32 8.20
N ILE A 29 -10.43 7.45 7.53
CA ILE A 29 -10.20 7.17 6.14
C ILE A 29 -11.03 8.14 5.32
N ASP A 30 -10.36 9.00 4.55
CA ASP A 30 -11.01 9.94 3.65
C ASP A 30 -11.62 9.19 2.47
N GLY A 31 -12.84 9.59 2.06
CA GLY A 31 -13.49 9.02 0.89
C GLY A 31 -12.67 9.15 -0.38
N LYS A 32 -11.92 10.25 -0.52
CA LYS A 32 -11.03 10.46 -1.67
C LYS A 32 -9.88 9.46 -1.69
N GLU A 33 -9.35 9.14 -0.51
CA GLU A 33 -8.28 8.15 -0.39
C GLU A 33 -8.79 6.76 -0.76
N LEU A 34 -10.01 6.40 -0.35
CA LEU A 34 -10.61 5.12 -0.69
C LEU A 34 -10.86 4.99 -2.20
N ILE A 35 -11.34 6.06 -2.84
CA ILE A 35 -11.56 6.08 -4.29
C ILE A 35 -10.23 5.94 -5.03
N ALA A 36 -9.23 6.68 -4.60
CA ALA A 36 -7.89 6.61 -5.20
C ALA A 36 -7.29 5.20 -5.04
N MET A 37 -7.47 4.61 -3.86
CA MET A 37 -6.97 3.27 -3.56
C MET A 37 -7.59 2.22 -4.49
N GLU A 38 -8.91 2.31 -4.71
CA GLU A 38 -9.60 1.39 -5.62
C GLU A 38 -9.01 1.46 -7.03
N LYS A 39 -8.89 2.67 -7.56
CA LYS A 39 -8.36 2.88 -8.92
C LYS A 39 -6.91 2.39 -9.04
N ILE A 40 -6.10 2.71 -8.07
CA ILE A 40 -4.68 2.38 -8.09
C ILE A 40 -4.47 0.87 -7.99
N LEU A 41 -5.16 0.20 -7.07
CA LEU A 41 -4.98 -1.24 -6.85
C LEU A 41 -5.53 -2.07 -8.01
N ILE A 42 -6.67 -1.68 -8.57
CA ILE A 42 -7.23 -2.37 -9.73
C ILE A 42 -6.24 -2.33 -10.89
N LYS A 43 -5.61 -1.18 -11.12
CA LYS A 43 -4.61 -1.03 -12.17
C LYS A 43 -3.31 -1.75 -11.83
N PHE A 44 -2.84 -1.61 -10.60
CA PHE A 44 -1.56 -2.19 -10.17
C PHE A 44 -1.56 -3.70 -10.27
N PHE A 45 -2.65 -4.34 -9.84
CA PHE A 45 -2.76 -5.80 -9.85
C PHE A 45 -3.47 -6.34 -11.10
N ASN A 46 -4.03 -5.47 -11.93
CA ASN A 46 -4.83 -5.87 -13.08
C ASN A 46 -5.96 -6.83 -12.67
N ILE A 47 -6.75 -6.40 -11.71
CA ILE A 47 -7.88 -7.16 -11.17
C ILE A 47 -9.18 -6.44 -11.46
N ASP A 48 -10.31 -7.16 -11.29
CA ASP A 48 -11.62 -6.53 -11.48
C ASP A 48 -12.14 -5.96 -10.15
N LYS A 49 -13.26 -5.24 -10.24
CA LYS A 49 -13.86 -4.58 -9.09
C LYS A 49 -14.38 -5.58 -8.06
N SER A 50 -14.85 -6.74 -8.51
CA SER A 50 -15.35 -7.79 -7.63
C SER A 50 -14.26 -8.33 -6.72
N LEU A 51 -13.09 -8.62 -7.28
CA LEU A 51 -11.95 -9.09 -6.50
C LEU A 51 -11.46 -8.01 -5.57
N TYR A 52 -11.46 -6.75 -6.02
CA TYR A 52 -11.06 -5.63 -5.16
C TYR A 52 -11.93 -5.55 -3.91
N LYS A 53 -13.25 -5.73 -4.05
CA LYS A 53 -14.17 -5.70 -2.91
C LYS A 53 -13.87 -6.81 -1.90
N GLU A 54 -13.53 -7.99 -2.39
CA GLU A 54 -13.11 -9.10 -1.52
C GLU A 54 -11.83 -8.77 -0.78
N LEU A 55 -10.85 -8.20 -1.48
CA LEU A 55 -9.57 -7.83 -0.88
C LEU A 55 -9.75 -6.79 0.22
N ILE A 56 -10.59 -5.79 0.00
CA ILE A 56 -10.87 -4.77 1.00
C ILE A 56 -11.51 -5.38 2.24
N LYS A 57 -12.49 -6.26 2.04
CA LYS A 57 -13.18 -6.90 3.14
C LYS A 57 -12.22 -7.73 4.01
N GLU A 58 -11.39 -8.55 3.37
CA GLU A 58 -10.42 -9.37 4.08
C GLU A 58 -9.32 -8.53 4.73
N SER A 59 -8.96 -7.40 4.10
CA SER A 59 -7.96 -6.50 4.67
C SER A 59 -8.43 -5.88 5.98
N TYR A 60 -9.70 -5.52 6.10
CA TYR A 60 -10.24 -5.04 7.37
C TYR A 60 -10.15 -6.12 8.44
N ASP A 61 -10.41 -7.37 8.09
CA ASP A 61 -10.27 -8.48 9.04
C ASP A 61 -8.83 -8.64 9.52
N ILE A 62 -7.86 -8.51 8.62
CA ILE A 62 -6.44 -8.61 8.95
C ILE A 62 -6.05 -7.51 9.92
N ILE A 63 -6.48 -6.29 9.65
CA ILE A 63 -6.17 -5.13 10.49
C ILE A 63 -6.83 -5.28 11.87
N ASP A 64 -8.08 -5.73 11.90
CA ASP A 64 -8.82 -5.93 13.15
C ASP A 64 -8.20 -7.00 14.05
N LYS A 65 -7.57 -8.00 13.46
CA LYS A 65 -6.90 -9.06 14.22
C LYS A 65 -5.53 -8.63 14.73
N ALA A 66 -5.23 -7.34 14.67
CA ALA A 66 -3.99 -6.76 15.15
C ALA A 66 -2.75 -7.36 14.49
N THR A 67 -2.88 -7.72 13.20
CA THR A 67 -1.73 -8.19 12.43
C THR A 67 -0.72 -7.06 12.32
N ASP A 68 0.52 -7.36 12.69
CA ASP A 68 1.59 -6.37 12.78
C ASP A 68 2.02 -5.91 11.39
N ILE A 69 2.25 -4.60 11.25
CA ILE A 69 2.78 -4.03 10.02
C ILE A 69 4.11 -4.66 9.61
N TYR A 70 4.92 -5.07 10.60
CA TYR A 70 6.20 -5.73 10.33
C TYR A 70 5.98 -7.10 9.68
N GLU A 71 5.00 -7.85 10.12
CA GLU A 71 4.66 -9.14 9.53
C GLU A 71 4.22 -8.98 8.08
N ILE A 72 3.32 -8.04 7.84
CA ILE A 72 2.80 -7.75 6.50
C ILE A 72 3.93 -7.26 5.59
N GLY A 73 4.70 -6.29 6.07
CA GLY A 73 5.80 -5.73 5.30
C GLY A 73 6.89 -6.74 5.00
N SER A 74 7.21 -7.61 5.96
CA SER A 74 8.21 -8.65 5.76
C SER A 74 7.77 -9.66 4.69
N PHE A 75 6.51 -10.01 4.68
CA PHE A 75 5.95 -10.92 3.68
C PHE A 75 6.10 -10.31 2.27
N ILE A 76 5.72 -9.04 2.13
CA ILE A 76 5.85 -8.32 0.86
C ILE A 76 7.31 -8.20 0.44
N ASN A 77 8.19 -7.92 1.41
CA ASN A 77 9.62 -7.80 1.14
C ASN A 77 10.22 -9.08 0.55
N LYS A 78 9.71 -10.23 0.96
CA LYS A 78 10.15 -11.52 0.43
C LYS A 78 9.63 -11.79 -0.97
N LEU A 79 8.41 -11.35 -1.26
CA LEU A 79 7.74 -11.64 -2.53
C LEU A 79 8.09 -10.66 -3.64
N PHE A 80 8.32 -9.39 -3.29
CA PHE A 80 8.50 -8.33 -4.27
C PHE A 80 9.98 -8.08 -4.53
N ASN A 81 10.34 -7.90 -5.81
CA ASN A 81 11.67 -7.43 -6.17
C ASN A 81 11.78 -5.91 -5.96
N ASN A 82 12.97 -5.34 -6.17
CA ASN A 82 13.19 -3.91 -5.93
C ASN A 82 12.31 -3.01 -6.77
N LYS A 83 12.08 -3.39 -8.03
CA LYS A 83 11.20 -2.63 -8.93
C LYS A 83 9.77 -2.62 -8.42
N GLU A 84 9.27 -3.78 -8.01
CA GLU A 84 7.91 -3.91 -7.50
C GLU A 84 7.73 -3.13 -6.19
N LYS A 85 8.72 -3.16 -5.31
CA LYS A 85 8.70 -2.39 -4.07
C LYS A 85 8.65 -0.90 -4.33
N THR A 86 9.44 -0.44 -5.31
CA THR A 86 9.44 0.97 -5.71
C THR A 86 8.08 1.39 -6.24
N GLU A 87 7.48 0.56 -7.10
CA GLU A 87 6.15 0.83 -7.64
C GLU A 87 5.09 0.83 -6.55
N LEU A 88 5.20 -0.09 -5.59
CA LEU A 88 4.28 -0.15 -4.46
C LEU A 88 4.35 1.12 -3.61
N LEU A 89 5.56 1.59 -3.30
CA LEU A 89 5.72 2.81 -2.53
C LEU A 89 5.18 4.03 -3.28
N ALA A 90 5.39 4.08 -4.60
CA ALA A 90 4.81 5.14 -5.42
C ALA A 90 3.28 5.14 -5.31
N CYS A 91 2.66 3.96 -5.35
CA CYS A 91 1.22 3.83 -5.18
C CYS A 91 0.76 4.30 -3.80
N ILE A 92 1.52 3.95 -2.75
CA ILE A 92 1.19 4.37 -1.39
C ILE A 92 1.24 5.89 -1.27
N PHE A 93 2.27 6.53 -1.84
CA PHE A 93 2.34 8.00 -1.85
C PHE A 93 1.18 8.62 -2.62
N GLN A 94 0.79 8.04 -3.76
CA GLN A 94 -0.34 8.54 -4.53
C GLN A 94 -1.62 8.53 -3.70
N ILE A 95 -1.84 7.47 -2.94
CA ILE A 95 -3.01 7.37 -2.07
C ILE A 95 -2.92 8.42 -0.94
N ALA A 96 -1.77 8.53 -0.31
CA ALA A 96 -1.58 9.46 0.80
C ALA A 96 -1.78 10.92 0.39
N TYR A 97 -1.43 11.26 -0.86
CA TYR A 97 -1.58 12.63 -1.37
C TYR A 97 -2.90 12.86 -2.11
N SER A 98 -3.78 11.87 -2.18
CA SER A 98 -5.00 11.95 -2.99
C SER A 98 -5.97 13.03 -2.52
N ASP A 99 -5.98 13.38 -1.25
CA ASP A 99 -6.82 14.44 -0.69
C ASP A 99 -6.07 15.76 -0.58
N LYS A 100 -4.85 15.83 -1.10
CA LYS A 100 -3.94 16.98 -1.04
C LYS A 100 -3.47 17.33 0.38
N ASN A 101 -3.77 16.50 1.36
CA ASN A 101 -3.30 16.61 2.72
C ASN A 101 -2.47 15.39 3.07
N PHE A 102 -1.19 15.61 3.37
CA PHE A 102 -0.29 14.51 3.75
C PHE A 102 -0.07 14.57 5.25
N HIS A 103 -0.79 13.73 5.97
CA HIS A 103 -0.79 13.74 7.43
C HIS A 103 0.51 13.21 8.00
N PHE A 104 0.87 13.72 9.17
CA PHE A 104 2.08 13.33 9.90
C PHE A 104 2.14 11.81 10.13
N MET A 105 1.01 11.22 10.53
CA MET A 105 0.94 9.79 10.82
C MET A 105 1.15 8.93 9.57
N GLU A 106 0.64 9.39 8.43
CA GLU A 106 0.84 8.70 7.16
C GLU A 106 2.31 8.72 6.77
N ARG A 107 2.97 9.88 6.91
CA ARG A 107 4.40 10.02 6.63
C ARG A 107 5.23 9.09 7.51
N HIS A 108 4.88 8.99 8.79
CA HIS A 108 5.56 8.12 9.73
C HIS A 108 5.46 6.65 9.33
N LEU A 109 4.25 6.22 8.94
CA LEU A 109 4.02 4.85 8.49
C LEU A 109 4.76 4.53 7.20
N ILE A 110 4.78 5.45 6.24
CA ILE A 110 5.49 5.24 4.98
C ILE A 110 6.99 5.04 5.22
N LYS A 111 7.57 5.82 6.12
CA LYS A 111 8.98 5.66 6.49
C LYS A 111 9.23 4.28 7.12
N LYS A 112 8.32 3.83 7.95
CA LYS A 112 8.40 2.53 8.59
C LYS A 112 8.35 1.40 7.56
N ILE A 113 7.41 1.49 6.62
CA ILE A 113 7.25 0.52 5.54
C ILE A 113 8.52 0.48 4.68
N ALA A 114 9.04 1.64 4.31
CA ALA A 114 10.26 1.72 3.52
C ALA A 114 11.44 1.04 4.23
N ASN A 115 11.55 1.25 5.54
CA ASN A 115 12.58 0.61 6.33
C ASN A 115 12.45 -0.91 6.35
N ILE A 116 11.24 -1.41 6.51
CA ILE A 116 10.97 -2.85 6.49
C ILE A 116 11.35 -3.45 5.13
N MET A 117 11.11 -2.72 4.05
CA MET A 117 11.42 -3.16 2.69
C MET A 117 12.84 -2.86 2.25
N ASN A 118 13.67 -2.35 3.15
CA ASN A 118 15.08 -2.03 2.88
C ASN A 118 15.27 -0.99 1.77
N ILE A 119 14.37 -0.03 1.69
CA ILE A 119 14.48 1.08 0.75
C ILE A 119 15.15 2.24 1.49
N ASN A 120 16.28 2.73 0.94
CA ASN A 120 17.04 3.79 1.60
C ASN A 120 16.34 5.15 1.46
N LYS A 121 16.79 6.11 2.27
CA LYS A 121 16.19 7.44 2.35
C LYS A 121 16.23 8.19 1.01
N ASN A 122 17.31 8.06 0.26
CA ASN A 122 17.45 8.75 -1.01
C ASN A 122 16.46 8.22 -2.04
N ASN A 123 16.30 6.90 -2.12
CA ASN A 123 15.34 6.30 -3.01
C ASN A 123 13.92 6.65 -2.62
N LEU A 124 13.63 6.67 -1.32
CA LEU A 124 12.31 7.05 -0.83
C LEU A 124 11.98 8.50 -1.21
N LEU A 125 12.93 9.40 -1.05
CA LEU A 125 12.76 10.81 -1.41
C LEU A 125 12.54 10.97 -2.91
N ASN A 126 13.29 10.22 -3.73
CA ASN A 126 13.11 10.24 -5.17
C ASN A 126 11.73 9.78 -5.60
N ILE A 127 11.23 8.70 -5.00
CA ILE A 127 9.89 8.19 -5.27
C ILE A 127 8.84 9.25 -4.91
N LYS A 128 8.96 9.84 -3.74
CA LYS A 128 8.05 10.89 -3.26
C LYS A 128 8.02 12.07 -4.22
N ASN A 129 9.19 12.56 -4.63
CA ASN A 129 9.28 13.72 -5.51
C ASN A 129 8.71 13.43 -6.88
N GLU A 130 8.92 12.23 -7.40
CA GLU A 130 8.37 11.83 -8.69
C GLU A 130 6.84 11.78 -8.65
N VAL A 131 6.27 11.23 -7.58
CA VAL A 131 4.82 11.20 -7.38
C VAL A 131 4.26 12.62 -7.30
N LEU A 132 4.90 13.50 -6.53
CA LEU A 132 4.44 14.88 -6.38
C LEU A 132 4.47 15.64 -7.71
N ARG A 133 5.48 15.42 -8.54
CA ARG A 133 5.54 16.04 -9.86
C ARG A 133 4.39 15.61 -10.75
N ASN A 134 3.97 14.36 -10.66
CA ASN A 134 2.88 13.84 -11.48
C ASN A 134 1.50 14.29 -10.99
N LEU A 135 1.40 14.72 -9.74
CA LEU A 135 0.14 15.21 -9.16
C LEU A 135 -0.09 16.71 -9.39
N CYS A 136 0.92 17.43 -9.80
CA CYS A 136 0.83 18.89 -10.05
C CYS A 136 0.34 19.21 -11.44
#